data_ab0e256935901a5e0d1d87aef12d31fb
#
_entry.id   ab0e256935901a5e0d1d87aef12d31fb
#
_cell.length_a   1.000
_cell.length_b   1.000
_cell.length_c   1.000
_cell.angle_alpha   90.00
_cell.angle_beta   90.00
_cell.angle_gamma   90.00
#
_symmetry.space_group_name_H-M   'P 1'
#
loop_
_entity.id
_entity.type
_entity.pdbx_description
1 polymer ?
#
loop_
_entity_poly.entity_id
_entity_poly.type
_entity_poly.pdbx_seq_one_letter_code
_entity_poly.pdbx_strand_id
1 'polypeptide(L)'
;MKKLILLAVFWQTLNISAYCETGNRTASGVWPTVGFTCAADHLPYGTRVTLPDGRTWVVQDRFGGGYRDRLDLFMPEPDCWKWGRRLLRCRVETP
;
A
#
# COMPACT_ATOMS: atom_id res chain seq x y z
N MET A 1 -19.02 0.11 26.99
CA MET A 1 -18.93 -1.10 26.13
C MET A 1 -17.65 -1.04 25.31
N LYS A 2 -16.84 -2.07 25.36
CA LYS A 2 -15.63 -2.14 24.55
C LYS A 2 -15.99 -2.51 23.11
N LYS A 3 -15.45 -1.76 22.14
CA LYS A 3 -15.51 -2.17 20.74
C LYS A 3 -14.60 -3.38 20.54
N LEU A 4 -15.13 -4.40 19.90
CA LEU A 4 -14.33 -5.50 19.43
C LEU A 4 -13.65 -5.07 18.13
N ILE A 5 -12.33 -4.99 18.14
CA ILE A 5 -11.54 -4.70 16.93
C ILE A 5 -11.11 -6.03 16.36
N LEU A 6 -11.60 -6.32 15.15
CA LEU A 6 -11.20 -7.52 14.43
C LEU A 6 -10.03 -7.18 13.52
N LEU A 7 -8.95 -7.91 13.70
CA LEU A 7 -7.76 -7.81 12.89
C LEU A 7 -7.63 -9.05 12.03
N ALA A 8 -7.62 -8.89 10.71
CA ALA A 8 -7.34 -9.97 9.80
C ALA A 8 -5.88 -9.92 9.38
N VAL A 9 -5.20 -11.05 9.48
CA VAL A 9 -3.81 -11.21 9.03
C VAL A 9 -3.79 -12.35 8.03
N PHE A 10 -3.25 -12.08 6.84
CA PHE A 10 -3.15 -13.09 5.79
C PHE A 10 -1.96 -12.78 4.87
N TRP A 11 -1.60 -13.74 4.04
CA TRP A 11 -0.56 -13.60 3.04
C TRP A 11 -1.19 -13.50 1.66
N GLN A 12 -0.68 -12.57 0.86
CA GLN A 12 -1.14 -12.38 -0.51
C GLN A 12 0.05 -12.08 -1.42
N THR A 13 0.06 -12.69 -2.60
CA THR A 13 0.97 -12.29 -3.66
C THR A 13 0.39 -11.08 -4.36
N LEU A 14 1.15 -9.98 -4.35
CA LEU A 14 0.74 -8.71 -4.91
C LEU A 14 1.63 -8.33 -6.07
N ASN A 15 1.02 -7.73 -7.08
CA ASN A 15 1.71 -7.15 -8.23
C ASN A 15 2.02 -5.69 -7.89
N ILE A 16 3.28 -5.41 -7.59
CA ILE A 16 3.71 -4.17 -6.95
C ILE A 16 4.44 -3.27 -7.93
N SER A 17 3.93 -2.05 -8.07
CA SER A 17 4.57 -0.95 -8.79
C SER A 17 4.95 0.14 -7.79
N ALA A 18 5.51 1.23 -8.29
CA ALA A 18 5.83 2.40 -7.47
C ALA A 18 5.42 3.67 -8.18
N TYR A 19 5.07 4.68 -7.40
CA TYR A 19 4.78 6.01 -7.91
C TYR A 19 5.52 7.04 -7.07
N CYS A 20 5.73 8.20 -7.67
CA CYS A 20 6.38 9.30 -6.99
C CYS A 20 5.60 10.58 -7.22
N GLU A 21 6.05 11.60 -6.64
CA GLU A 21 5.47 12.92 -6.45
C GLU A 21 4.28 13.30 -7.33
N THR A 22 3.12 13.42 -6.73
CA THR A 22 1.88 13.78 -7.44
C THR A 22 1.50 15.24 -7.21
N GLY A 23 2.05 15.89 -6.16
CA GLY A 23 1.64 17.21 -5.73
C GLY A 23 0.22 17.27 -5.17
N ASN A 24 -0.39 16.14 -4.90
CA ASN A 24 -1.78 16.02 -4.47
C ASN A 24 -1.90 15.19 -3.20
N ARG A 25 -3.01 15.37 -2.49
CA ARG A 25 -3.40 14.47 -1.40
C ARG A 25 -3.77 13.10 -1.96
N THR A 26 -3.61 12.08 -1.14
CA THR A 26 -4.09 10.73 -1.46
C THR A 26 -5.62 10.68 -1.49
N ALA A 27 -6.18 9.58 -1.98
CA ALA A 27 -7.62 9.38 -2.02
C ALA A 27 -8.25 9.40 -0.61
N SER A 28 -7.52 9.04 0.43
CA SER A 28 -7.99 9.15 1.82
C SER A 28 -7.96 10.57 2.38
N GLY A 29 -7.37 11.51 1.66
CA GLY A 29 -7.29 12.91 2.06
C GLY A 29 -6.01 13.32 2.77
N VAL A 30 -5.10 12.39 3.02
CA VAL A 30 -3.81 12.69 3.66
C VAL A 30 -2.75 13.00 2.61
N TRP A 31 -1.70 13.72 2.99
CA TRP A 31 -0.53 13.87 2.15
C TRP A 31 0.27 12.57 2.16
N PRO A 32 0.75 12.08 1.00
CA PRO A 32 1.52 10.86 0.96
C PRO A 32 2.88 11.04 1.63
N THR A 33 3.32 9.99 2.33
CA THR A 33 4.63 9.95 2.97
C THR A 33 5.51 8.93 2.25
N VAL A 34 6.67 9.39 1.79
CA VAL A 34 7.66 8.53 1.14
C VAL A 34 8.08 7.38 2.06
N GLY A 35 8.09 6.15 1.52
CA GLY A 35 8.48 4.97 2.28
C GLY A 35 7.43 4.45 3.26
N PHE A 36 6.24 5.04 3.24
CA PHE A 36 5.16 4.69 4.16
C PHE A 36 3.83 4.49 3.44
N THR A 37 3.43 5.42 2.60
CA THR A 37 2.15 5.41 1.90
C THR A 37 2.15 4.43 0.73
N CYS A 38 1.09 3.64 0.62
CA CYS A 38 0.85 2.86 -0.58
C CYS A 38 -0.61 2.97 -1.02
N ALA A 39 -0.85 2.62 -2.29
CA ALA A 39 -2.17 2.58 -2.89
C ALA A 39 -2.60 1.13 -3.12
N ALA A 40 -3.85 0.83 -2.80
CA ALA A 40 -4.49 -0.44 -3.10
C ALA A 40 -6.00 -0.22 -3.19
N ASP A 41 -6.68 -0.91 -4.11
CA ASP A 41 -8.12 -0.75 -4.27
C ASP A 41 -8.92 -1.73 -3.40
N HIS A 42 -8.34 -2.88 -3.07
CA HIS A 42 -9.03 -3.98 -2.41
C HIS A 42 -8.84 -4.05 -0.90
N LEU A 43 -8.04 -3.16 -0.33
CA LEU A 43 -7.70 -3.19 1.09
C LEU A 43 -8.19 -1.91 1.78
N PRO A 44 -8.75 -2.01 2.99
CA PRO A 44 -9.17 -0.83 3.74
C PRO A 44 -8.02 0.14 4.01
N TYR A 45 -8.31 1.42 4.11
CA TYR A 45 -7.32 2.39 4.60
C TYR A 45 -6.84 1.98 5.99
N GLY A 46 -5.54 2.14 6.21
CA GLY A 46 -4.89 1.72 7.45
C GLY A 46 -4.36 0.29 7.42
N THR A 47 -4.65 -0.47 6.37
CA THR A 47 -4.07 -1.81 6.19
C THR A 47 -2.56 -1.71 6.09
N ARG A 48 -1.86 -2.58 6.80
CA ARG A 48 -0.40 -2.66 6.81
C ARG A 48 0.04 -3.81 5.93
N VAL A 49 0.92 -3.51 5.00
CA VAL A 49 1.46 -4.51 4.07
C VAL A 49 2.96 -4.59 4.27
N THR A 50 3.44 -5.75 4.70
CA THR A 50 4.86 -5.99 4.93
C THR A 50 5.41 -6.83 3.78
N LEU A 51 6.41 -6.27 3.11
CA LEU A 51 7.10 -6.90 1.99
C LEU A 51 8.17 -7.89 2.49
N PRO A 52 8.66 -8.77 1.61
CA PRO A 52 9.74 -9.69 1.98
C PRO A 52 11.03 -9.01 2.47
N ASP A 53 11.28 -7.77 2.10
CA ASP A 53 12.43 -7.00 2.59
C ASP A 53 12.26 -6.50 4.03
N GLY A 54 11.10 -6.75 4.65
CA GLY A 54 10.79 -6.37 6.02
C GLY A 54 10.18 -5.00 6.19
N ARG A 55 10.08 -4.20 5.13
CA ARG A 55 9.44 -2.88 5.21
C ARG A 55 7.93 -3.01 5.19
N THR A 56 7.28 -2.17 6.00
CA THR A 56 5.82 -2.12 6.10
C THR A 56 5.31 -0.82 5.48
N TRP A 57 4.28 -0.96 4.64
CA TRP A 57 3.60 0.14 3.96
C TRP A 57 2.15 0.20 4.45
N VAL A 58 1.59 1.40 4.48
CA VAL A 58 0.22 1.62 4.95
C VAL A 58 -0.66 2.09 3.80
N VAL A 59 -1.81 1.44 3.62
CA VAL A 59 -2.75 1.79 2.56
C VAL A 59 -3.44 3.11 2.91
N GLN A 60 -3.18 4.13 2.11
CA GLN A 60 -3.76 5.47 2.27
C GLN A 60 -4.30 6.02 0.94
N ASP A 61 -4.14 5.27 -0.14
CA ASP A 61 -4.49 5.73 -1.47
C ASP A 61 -5.16 4.63 -2.29
N ARG A 62 -5.68 4.99 -3.44
CA ARG A 62 -6.36 4.10 -4.39
C ARG A 62 -5.76 4.21 -5.77
N PHE A 63 -5.77 3.11 -6.54
CA PHE A 63 -5.52 3.14 -7.98
C PHE A 63 -6.70 3.72 -8.73
N GLY A 64 -7.91 3.35 -8.31
CA GLY A 64 -9.14 3.74 -8.98
C GLY A 64 -9.65 2.77 -10.04
N GLY A 65 -9.00 1.62 -10.22
CA GLY A 65 -9.38 0.63 -11.21
C GLY A 65 -10.10 -0.61 -10.65
N GLY A 66 -10.28 -0.70 -9.34
CA GLY A 66 -10.90 -1.84 -8.70
C GLY A 66 -10.02 -3.10 -8.70
N TYR A 67 -8.72 -2.94 -8.75
CA TYR A 67 -7.78 -4.06 -8.75
C TYR A 67 -7.79 -4.81 -7.42
N ARG A 68 -7.66 -6.13 -7.45
CA ARG A 68 -7.70 -6.98 -6.27
C ARG A 68 -6.33 -7.53 -5.86
N ASP A 69 -5.29 -7.26 -6.62
CA ASP A 69 -3.94 -7.81 -6.43
C ASP A 69 -2.83 -6.79 -6.64
N ARG A 70 -3.18 -5.49 -6.70
CA ARG A 70 -2.22 -4.44 -7.02
C ARG A 70 -1.87 -3.62 -5.79
N LEU A 71 -0.58 -3.31 -5.68
CA LEU A 71 -0.05 -2.38 -4.69
C LEU A 71 0.85 -1.38 -5.41
N ASP A 72 0.78 -0.11 -5.02
CA ASP A 72 1.60 0.95 -5.58
C ASP A 72 2.28 1.68 -4.43
N LEU A 73 3.61 1.69 -4.42
CA LEU A 73 4.41 2.20 -3.31
C LEU A 73 4.86 3.62 -3.57
N PHE A 74 4.59 4.53 -2.64
CA PHE A 74 5.03 5.91 -2.77
C PHE A 74 6.51 6.02 -2.42
N MET A 75 7.33 6.23 -3.43
CA MET A 75 8.79 6.27 -3.33
C MET A 75 9.34 7.62 -3.79
N PRO A 76 10.53 8.00 -3.31
CA PRO A 76 11.18 9.18 -3.84
C PRO A 76 11.70 8.94 -5.26
N GLU A 77 11.92 10.01 -6.01
CA GLU A 77 12.69 9.96 -7.23
C GLU A 77 14.19 9.78 -6.89
N PRO A 78 14.96 8.97 -7.61
CA PRO A 78 14.59 8.18 -8.79
C PRO A 78 14.11 6.75 -8.46
N ASP A 79 13.93 6.40 -7.19
CA ASP A 79 13.61 5.03 -6.78
C ASP A 79 12.31 4.52 -7.41
N CYS A 80 11.31 5.39 -7.53
CA CYS A 80 10.03 5.04 -8.16
C CYS A 80 10.20 4.60 -9.61
N TRP A 81 11.16 5.17 -10.33
CA TRP A 81 11.42 4.80 -11.74
C TRP A 81 12.19 3.48 -11.87
N LYS A 82 12.99 3.14 -10.85
CA LYS A 82 13.83 1.93 -10.86
C LYS A 82 13.09 0.70 -10.38
N TRP A 83 11.97 0.88 -9.70
CA TRP A 83 11.24 -0.23 -9.08
C TRP A 83 10.72 -1.24 -10.11
N GLY A 84 10.11 -0.78 -11.20
CA GLY A 84 9.47 -1.64 -12.20
C GLY A 84 8.19 -2.28 -11.68
N ARG A 85 8.04 -3.57 -11.96
CA ARG A 85 6.90 -4.39 -11.53
C ARG A 85 7.42 -5.64 -10.86
N ARG A 86 6.93 -5.96 -9.66
CA ARG A 86 7.40 -7.13 -8.91
C ARG A 86 6.22 -7.88 -8.33
N LEU A 87 6.23 -9.20 -8.49
CA LEU A 87 5.28 -10.09 -7.82
C LEU A 87 5.93 -10.54 -6.52
N LEU A 88 5.38 -10.11 -5.39
CA LEU A 88 5.93 -10.40 -4.08
C LEU A 88 4.83 -10.92 -3.16
N ARG A 89 5.18 -11.94 -2.36
CA ARG A 89 4.29 -12.45 -1.33
C ARG A 89 4.42 -11.60 -0.08
N CYS A 90 3.35 -10.92 0.27
CA CYS A 90 3.33 -9.95 1.35
C CYS A 90 2.44 -10.42 2.50
N ARG A 91 2.80 -9.98 3.72
CA ARG A 91 1.96 -10.14 4.89
C ARG A 91 1.02 -8.93 4.95
N VAL A 92 -0.28 -9.19 4.98
CA VAL A 92 -1.32 -8.16 4.99
C VAL A 92 -2.03 -8.20 6.34
N GLU A 93 -2.13 -7.04 6.99
CA GLU A 93 -2.77 -6.89 8.28
C GLU A 93 -3.80 -5.77 8.18
N THR A 94 -5.10 -6.14 8.17
CA THR A 94 -6.20 -5.18 8.10
C THR A 94 -6.55 -4.63 9.48
N PRO A 95 -7.02 -3.39 9.57
CA PRO A 95 -7.48 -2.85 10.85
C PRO A 95 -8.76 -3.52 11.34
#